data_69dea5b0520481e043a29a8f2026d342
#
_entry.id   69dea5b0520481e043a29a8f2026d342
#
_cell.length_a   1.000
_cell.length_b   1.000
_cell.length_c   1.000
_cell.angle_alpha   90.00
_cell.angle_beta   90.00
_cell.angle_gamma   90.00
#
_symmetry.space_group_name_H-M   'P 1'
#
loop_
_entity.id
_entity.type
_entity.pdbx_description
1 polymer ?
#
loop_
_entity_poly.entity_id
_entity_poly.type
_entity_poly.pdbx_seq_one_letter_code
_entity_poly.pdbx_strand_id
1 'polypeptide(L)'
;MMLLKKHIIFLFLIMGLYGCTEEFIPSTENFEDLLVVETTITDEFKFQKIKLTNTYTFEDTLTRPVTNAKVFIKDDLNQEYLFQYKEEDTAYLSIEKFKAESNKSYQLHIETAAREKYKSTQVTLPPISNVDLKLSAQEVDGEFGATYKVSNESTTNDAIYYRYEYQEAYKVIVPDWGLVDGYIYREPPYTENYFYIYYLPREEQNRVCYTVKKSKEIIIANTNNQIENNVEDLLIKFYSQDSWRIAHRYALKVEQYVENLDAYNYYKYLETPQILYLLHNLDI
;
A
#
# COMPACT_ATOMS: atom_id res chain seq x y z
N MET A 1 0.06 -40.35 51.99
CA MET A 1 1.35 -40.20 51.29
C MET A 1 1.20 -40.06 49.76
N MET A 2 0.27 -40.76 49.13
CA MET A 2 0.06 -40.74 47.67
C MET A 2 -0.60 -39.45 47.16
N LEU A 3 -1.52 -38.84 47.91
CA LEU A 3 -2.18 -37.55 47.57
C LEU A 3 -1.22 -36.37 47.60
N LEU A 4 -0.33 -36.32 48.57
CA LEU A 4 0.66 -35.25 48.71
C LEU A 4 1.65 -35.24 47.55
N LYS A 5 2.07 -36.41 47.05
CA LYS A 5 2.91 -36.52 45.84
C LYS A 5 2.25 -36.00 44.58
N LYS A 6 0.94 -36.22 44.39
CA LYS A 6 0.18 -35.70 43.25
C LYS A 6 0.11 -34.17 43.24
N HIS A 7 -0.09 -33.56 44.40
CA HIS A 7 -0.14 -32.10 44.51
C HIS A 7 1.23 -31.45 44.26
N ILE A 8 2.33 -32.09 44.71
CA ILE A 8 3.69 -31.59 44.43
C ILE A 8 4.02 -31.69 42.94
N ILE A 9 3.65 -32.77 42.27
CA ILE A 9 3.86 -32.92 40.81
C ILE A 9 3.03 -31.88 40.03
N PHE A 10 1.80 -31.62 40.44
CA PHE A 10 0.93 -30.62 39.84
C PHE A 10 1.45 -29.19 40.03
N LEU A 11 2.01 -28.89 41.19
CA LEU A 11 2.65 -27.60 41.49
C LEU A 11 3.91 -27.39 40.63
N PHE A 12 4.73 -28.45 40.43
CA PHE A 12 5.90 -28.40 39.55
C PHE A 12 5.52 -28.22 38.09
N LEU A 13 4.40 -28.79 37.63
CA LEU A 13 3.89 -28.65 36.28
C LEU A 13 3.42 -27.20 35.99
N ILE A 14 2.80 -26.54 36.98
CA ILE A 14 2.37 -25.14 36.87
C ILE A 14 3.58 -24.18 36.85
N MET A 15 4.63 -24.49 37.59
CA MET A 15 5.85 -23.69 37.63
C MET A 15 6.65 -23.73 36.31
N GLY A 16 6.49 -24.80 35.51
CA GLY A 16 7.11 -24.95 34.19
C GLY A 16 6.44 -24.15 33.06
N LEU A 17 5.29 -23.51 33.28
CA LEU A 17 4.53 -22.75 32.29
C LEU A 17 4.89 -21.26 32.27
N TYR A 18 5.76 -20.76 33.14
CA TYR A 18 6.31 -19.42 33.04
C TYR A 18 7.46 -19.42 32.04
N GLY A 19 7.09 -19.54 30.77
CA GLY A 19 8.01 -19.20 29.65
C GLY A 19 8.12 -17.69 29.55
N CYS A 20 9.29 -17.13 29.87
CA CYS A 20 9.61 -15.78 29.43
C CYS A 20 9.69 -15.81 27.90
N THR A 21 8.78 -15.12 27.23
CA THR A 21 8.95 -14.73 25.83
C THR A 21 9.88 -13.51 25.84
N GLU A 22 11.17 -13.72 25.57
CA GLU A 22 12.05 -12.62 25.25
C GLU A 22 11.69 -12.11 23.85
N GLU A 23 11.54 -10.82 23.72
CA GLU A 23 11.37 -10.16 22.43
C GLU A 23 12.68 -10.31 21.67
N PHE A 24 12.67 -11.16 20.64
CA PHE A 24 13.84 -11.33 19.77
C PHE A 24 13.93 -10.12 18.85
N ILE A 25 14.79 -9.17 19.19
CA ILE A 25 15.17 -8.09 18.31
C ILE A 25 16.33 -8.59 17.44
N PRO A 26 16.09 -8.88 16.14
CA PRO A 26 17.17 -9.27 15.26
C PRO A 26 18.17 -8.12 15.14
N SER A 27 19.44 -8.35 15.53
CA SER A 27 20.50 -7.40 15.24
C SER A 27 20.91 -7.52 13.78
N THR A 28 20.96 -6.41 13.07
CA THR A 28 21.41 -6.37 11.69
C THR A 28 22.92 -6.43 11.63
N GLU A 29 23.49 -7.62 11.33
CA GLU A 29 24.91 -7.77 11.04
C GLU A 29 25.16 -7.47 9.56
N ASN A 30 26.22 -6.71 9.24
CA ASN A 30 26.62 -6.32 7.87
C ASN A 30 25.56 -5.46 7.13
N PHE A 31 25.08 -4.41 7.80
CA PHE A 31 24.21 -3.42 7.16
C PHE A 31 24.96 -2.66 6.05
N GLU A 32 24.38 -2.63 4.85
CA GLU A 32 24.86 -1.81 3.74
C GLU A 32 23.93 -0.60 3.55
N ASP A 33 24.49 0.60 3.59
CA ASP A 33 23.75 1.84 3.33
C ASP A 33 23.61 2.04 1.82
N LEU A 34 22.54 1.49 1.24
CA LEU A 34 22.25 1.51 -0.19
C LEU A 34 21.17 2.53 -0.53
N LEU A 35 21.32 3.18 -1.69
CA LEU A 35 20.31 4.05 -2.24
C LEU A 35 19.11 3.23 -2.74
N VAL A 36 17.92 3.49 -2.20
CA VAL A 36 16.65 2.94 -2.64
C VAL A 36 15.93 3.98 -3.49
N VAL A 37 15.50 3.57 -4.68
CA VAL A 37 14.84 4.44 -5.67
C VAL A 37 13.47 3.89 -5.98
N GLU A 38 12.43 4.68 -5.70
CA GLU A 38 11.04 4.35 -6.01
C GLU A 38 10.49 5.39 -6.98
N THR A 39 10.12 4.97 -8.18
CA THR A 39 9.50 5.87 -9.17
C THR A 39 8.66 5.10 -10.18
N THR A 40 7.58 5.72 -10.61
CA THR A 40 6.79 5.33 -11.79
C THR A 40 6.42 6.59 -12.54
N ILE A 41 6.94 6.75 -13.77
CA ILE A 41 6.50 7.82 -14.66
C ILE A 41 5.27 7.34 -15.43
N THR A 42 4.29 8.22 -15.55
CA THR A 42 2.99 7.90 -16.16
C THR A 42 2.69 8.82 -17.34
N ASP A 43 1.73 8.41 -18.16
CA ASP A 43 1.16 9.20 -19.26
C ASP A 43 0.15 10.28 -18.80
N GLU A 44 -0.05 10.42 -17.49
CA GLU A 44 -0.85 11.48 -16.90
C GLU A 44 -0.05 12.80 -16.84
N PHE A 45 -0.64 13.89 -17.31
CA PHE A 45 -0.01 15.23 -17.25
C PHE A 45 -0.05 15.78 -15.82
N LYS A 46 1.00 15.48 -15.06
CA LYS A 46 1.13 15.86 -13.64
C LYS A 46 2.59 16.14 -13.28
N PHE A 47 2.81 16.58 -12.04
CA PHE A 47 4.14 16.52 -11.46
C PHE A 47 4.48 15.05 -11.20
N GLN A 48 5.50 14.55 -11.90
CA GLN A 48 5.98 13.17 -11.70
C GLN A 48 6.81 13.12 -10.43
N LYS A 49 6.78 11.95 -9.74
CA LYS A 49 7.34 11.79 -8.39
C LYS A 49 8.43 10.73 -8.37
N ILE A 50 9.55 11.04 -7.70
CA ILE A 50 10.66 10.13 -7.44
C ILE A 50 10.95 10.17 -5.95
N LYS A 51 10.91 9.02 -5.28
CA LYS A 51 11.29 8.90 -3.88
C LYS A 51 12.67 8.27 -3.78
N LEU A 52 13.56 8.92 -3.03
CA LEU A 52 14.91 8.46 -2.76
C LEU A 52 15.06 8.29 -1.25
N THR A 53 15.43 7.10 -0.82
CA THR A 53 15.72 6.81 0.58
C THR A 53 17.00 5.97 0.65
N ASN A 54 17.61 5.93 1.81
CA ASN A 54 18.64 4.93 2.08
C ASN A 54 18.02 3.73 2.77
N THR A 55 18.63 2.56 2.63
CA THR A 55 18.28 1.40 3.45
C THR A 55 18.38 1.75 4.93
N TYR A 56 17.62 1.07 5.77
CA TYR A 56 17.60 1.27 7.21
C TYR A 56 17.59 -0.08 7.93
N THR A 57 18.09 -0.11 9.16
CA THR A 57 18.11 -1.31 9.96
C THR A 57 16.73 -1.58 10.58
N PHE A 58 16.47 -2.79 11.07
CA PHE A 58 15.23 -3.12 11.79
C PHE A 58 15.04 -2.31 13.07
N GLU A 59 16.14 -1.80 13.61
CA GLU A 59 16.13 -0.96 14.82
C GLU A 59 15.75 0.49 14.52
N ASP A 60 15.87 0.92 13.26
CA ASP A 60 15.48 2.26 12.82
C ASP A 60 13.95 2.35 12.66
N THR A 61 13.35 3.32 13.30
CA THR A 61 11.89 3.55 13.25
C THR A 61 11.47 4.49 12.12
N LEU A 62 12.42 5.13 11.44
CA LEU A 62 12.15 6.14 10.42
C LEU A 62 12.93 5.86 9.15
N THR A 63 12.27 6.07 8.03
CA THR A 63 12.93 6.08 6.72
C THR A 63 13.91 7.25 6.63
N ARG A 64 15.04 7.05 5.93
CA ARG A 64 16.08 8.06 5.73
C ARG A 64 15.97 8.65 4.31
N PRO A 65 15.24 9.77 4.11
CA PRO A 65 15.12 10.37 2.81
C PRO A 65 16.44 11.01 2.36
N VAL A 66 16.79 10.84 1.08
CA VAL A 66 17.92 11.51 0.45
C VAL A 66 17.41 12.83 -0.14
N THR A 67 17.78 13.96 0.47
CA THR A 67 17.19 15.28 0.16
C THR A 67 18.02 16.16 -0.78
N ASN A 68 19.33 15.90 -0.88
CA ASN A 68 20.30 16.77 -1.56
C ASN A 68 20.92 16.11 -2.80
N ALA A 69 20.11 15.39 -3.60
CA ALA A 69 20.56 14.82 -4.85
C ALA A 69 20.15 15.69 -6.05
N LYS A 70 20.96 15.69 -7.10
CA LYS A 70 20.54 16.15 -8.41
C LYS A 70 19.83 15.02 -9.12
N VAL A 71 18.55 15.20 -9.42
CA VAL A 71 17.69 14.18 -10.02
C VAL A 71 17.08 14.69 -11.31
N PHE A 72 17.19 13.93 -12.38
CA PHE A 72 16.54 14.24 -13.64
C PHE A 72 16.27 12.98 -14.45
N ILE A 73 15.27 13.07 -15.31
CA ILE A 73 14.96 12.05 -16.32
C ILE A 73 15.37 12.63 -17.67
N LYS A 74 15.92 11.77 -18.51
CA LYS A 74 16.31 12.11 -19.87
C LYS A 74 15.57 11.21 -20.86
N ASP A 75 14.97 11.80 -21.90
CA ASP A 75 14.37 11.05 -22.98
C ASP A 75 15.35 10.71 -24.10
N ASP A 76 14.91 9.96 -25.10
CA ASP A 76 15.69 9.55 -26.28
C ASP A 76 16.07 10.72 -27.22
N LEU A 77 15.40 11.88 -27.08
CA LEU A 77 15.74 13.11 -27.79
C LEU A 77 16.69 14.00 -26.98
N ASN A 78 17.21 13.52 -25.84
CA ASN A 78 18.06 14.26 -24.91
C ASN A 78 17.35 15.43 -24.18
N GLN A 79 16.02 15.47 -24.17
CA GLN A 79 15.29 16.40 -23.33
C GLN A 79 15.44 16.00 -21.86
N GLU A 80 15.76 16.96 -21.01
CA GLU A 80 15.93 16.73 -19.57
C GLU A 80 14.70 17.27 -18.81
N TYR A 81 14.15 16.41 -17.95
CA TYR A 81 13.08 16.72 -17.00
C TYR A 81 13.68 16.75 -15.60
N LEU A 82 13.82 17.95 -15.04
CA LEU A 82 14.47 18.19 -13.76
C LEU A 82 13.51 17.96 -12.61
N PHE A 83 14.02 17.45 -11.48
CA PHE A 83 13.25 17.21 -10.27
C PHE A 83 13.85 17.97 -9.08
N GLN A 84 13.00 18.43 -8.18
CA GLN A 84 13.36 19.13 -6.95
C GLN A 84 12.73 18.45 -5.74
N TYR A 85 13.50 18.30 -4.68
CA TYR A 85 13.00 17.76 -3.41
C TYR A 85 11.93 18.66 -2.81
N LYS A 86 10.85 18.06 -2.33
CA LYS A 86 9.75 18.69 -1.61
C LYS A 86 9.58 18.00 -0.25
N GLU A 87 9.76 18.76 0.81
CA GLU A 87 9.67 18.27 2.19
C GLU A 87 8.26 17.70 2.48
N GLU A 88 7.22 18.40 2.04
CA GLU A 88 5.81 18.02 2.22
C GLU A 88 5.48 16.64 1.64
N ASP A 89 6.12 16.28 0.54
CA ASP A 89 5.95 15.00 -0.15
C ASP A 89 6.99 13.95 0.27
N THR A 90 8.03 14.36 0.97
CA THR A 90 9.22 13.55 1.27
C THR A 90 9.77 12.88 0.00
N ALA A 91 9.78 13.62 -1.11
CA ALA A 91 10.13 13.12 -2.44
C ALA A 91 10.58 14.24 -3.37
N TYR A 92 11.15 13.85 -4.51
CA TYR A 92 11.46 14.73 -5.62
C TYR A 92 10.25 14.83 -6.55
N LEU A 93 9.77 16.03 -6.80
CA LEU A 93 8.76 16.30 -7.82
C LEU A 93 9.42 16.96 -9.02
N SER A 94 8.94 16.65 -10.22
CA SER A 94 9.37 17.34 -11.43
C SER A 94 9.09 18.84 -11.30
N ILE A 95 10.00 19.68 -11.79
CA ILE A 95 9.85 21.16 -11.72
C ILE A 95 8.64 21.60 -12.54
N GLU A 96 8.43 20.95 -13.67
CA GLU A 96 7.28 21.18 -14.55
C GLU A 96 6.43 19.91 -14.64
N LYS A 97 5.12 20.10 -14.88
CA LYS A 97 4.25 18.97 -15.21
C LYS A 97 4.63 18.41 -16.56
N PHE A 98 4.75 17.12 -16.66
CA PHE A 98 4.88 16.43 -17.93
C PHE A 98 4.19 15.06 -17.87
N LYS A 99 4.02 14.46 -19.03
CA LYS A 99 3.55 13.08 -19.20
C LYS A 99 4.58 12.29 -20.00
N ALA A 100 4.71 11.01 -19.70
CA ALA A 100 5.44 10.12 -20.57
C ALA A 100 4.63 9.85 -21.86
N GLU A 101 5.33 9.71 -22.97
CA GLU A 101 4.73 9.50 -24.28
C GLU A 101 5.02 8.08 -24.77
N SER A 102 4.02 7.42 -25.33
CA SER A 102 4.19 6.07 -25.92
C SER A 102 5.32 6.03 -26.95
N ASN A 103 6.05 4.95 -26.97
CA ASN A 103 7.20 4.70 -27.84
C ASN A 103 8.40 5.62 -27.62
N LYS A 104 8.38 6.50 -26.62
CA LYS A 104 9.57 7.22 -26.16
C LYS A 104 10.27 6.44 -25.06
N SER A 105 11.56 6.56 -25.03
CA SER A 105 12.41 5.94 -24.02
C SER A 105 12.89 6.97 -23.01
N TYR A 106 12.93 6.57 -21.75
CA TYR A 106 13.32 7.41 -20.62
C TYR A 106 14.41 6.75 -19.79
N GLN A 107 15.31 7.55 -19.24
CA GLN A 107 16.36 7.10 -18.34
C GLN A 107 16.46 8.02 -17.15
N LEU A 108 16.42 7.46 -15.93
CA LEU A 108 16.62 8.21 -14.69
C LEU A 108 18.13 8.41 -14.43
N HIS A 109 18.49 9.60 -14.00
CA HIS A 109 19.82 9.98 -13.57
C HIS A 109 19.76 10.59 -12.17
N ILE A 110 20.65 10.14 -11.28
CA ILE A 110 20.76 10.63 -9.91
C ILE A 110 22.24 10.90 -9.63
N GLU A 111 22.54 12.06 -9.07
CA GLU A 111 23.86 12.39 -8.52
C GLU A 111 23.66 12.81 -7.05
N THR A 112 24.21 12.01 -6.13
CA THR A 112 24.10 12.25 -4.69
C THR A 112 25.00 13.41 -4.24
N ALA A 113 24.80 13.90 -3.01
CA ALA A 113 25.68 14.89 -2.41
C ALA A 113 27.14 14.39 -2.29
N ALA A 114 27.35 13.10 -2.17
CA ALA A 114 28.66 12.45 -2.16
C ALA A 114 29.28 12.34 -3.58
N ARG A 115 28.61 12.87 -4.61
CA ARG A 115 29.00 12.79 -6.03
C ARG A 115 28.97 11.38 -6.65
N GLU A 116 28.28 10.46 -6.00
CA GLU A 116 27.98 9.16 -6.58
C GLU A 116 26.93 9.32 -7.67
N LYS A 117 27.11 8.64 -8.79
CA LYS A 117 26.22 8.74 -9.95
C LYS A 117 25.54 7.42 -10.23
N TYR A 118 24.23 7.47 -10.27
CA TYR A 118 23.37 6.33 -10.57
C TYR A 118 22.56 6.65 -11.83
N LYS A 119 22.30 5.64 -12.62
CA LYS A 119 21.40 5.72 -13.76
C LYS A 119 20.61 4.42 -13.90
N SER A 120 19.33 4.54 -14.27
CA SER A 120 18.53 3.37 -14.62
C SER A 120 18.94 2.78 -15.96
N THR A 121 18.45 1.60 -16.28
CA THR A 121 18.30 1.16 -17.67
C THR A 121 17.39 2.14 -18.41
N GLN A 122 17.51 2.18 -19.72
CA GLN A 122 16.58 2.93 -20.57
C GLN A 122 15.31 2.11 -20.72
N VAL A 123 14.16 2.72 -20.45
CA VAL A 123 12.85 2.08 -20.53
C VAL A 123 11.98 2.80 -21.54
N THR A 124 11.46 2.05 -22.51
CA THR A 124 10.49 2.57 -23.48
C THR A 124 9.08 2.41 -22.93
N LEU A 125 8.30 3.48 -23.00
CA LEU A 125 6.90 3.43 -22.57
C LEU A 125 6.09 2.52 -23.51
N PRO A 126 5.43 1.48 -22.99
CA PRO A 126 4.58 0.61 -23.80
C PRO A 126 3.40 1.37 -24.44
N PRO A 127 2.72 0.77 -25.44
CA PRO A 127 1.49 1.32 -25.98
C PRO A 127 0.41 1.45 -24.90
N ILE A 128 -0.41 2.50 -25.00
CA ILE A 128 -1.55 2.71 -24.09
C ILE A 128 -2.60 1.64 -24.40
N SER A 129 -3.16 1.05 -23.36
CA SER A 129 -4.28 0.12 -23.41
C SER A 129 -5.46 0.69 -22.62
N ASN A 130 -6.66 0.60 -23.20
CA ASN A 130 -7.87 1.00 -22.51
C ASN A 130 -8.25 -0.07 -21.47
N VAL A 131 -8.82 0.39 -20.35
CA VAL A 131 -9.36 -0.47 -19.29
C VAL A 131 -10.84 -0.18 -19.12
N ASP A 132 -11.65 -1.22 -19.08
CA ASP A 132 -13.07 -1.16 -18.73
C ASP A 132 -13.27 -1.76 -17.34
N LEU A 133 -13.95 -1.02 -16.46
CA LEU A 133 -14.29 -1.44 -15.10
C LEU A 133 -15.76 -1.81 -15.02
N LYS A 134 -16.04 -3.09 -14.76
CA LYS A 134 -17.39 -3.63 -14.67
C LYS A 134 -17.75 -3.96 -13.21
N LEU A 135 -18.88 -3.45 -12.77
CA LEU A 135 -19.52 -3.82 -11.52
C LEU A 135 -20.63 -4.83 -11.78
N SER A 136 -20.64 -5.93 -11.05
CA SER A 136 -21.72 -6.92 -11.09
C SER A 136 -21.97 -7.53 -9.71
N ALA A 137 -23.15 -8.12 -9.53
CA ALA A 137 -23.47 -8.89 -8.35
C ALA A 137 -23.33 -10.38 -8.70
N GLN A 138 -22.43 -11.07 -8.03
CA GLN A 138 -22.06 -12.47 -8.30
C GLN A 138 -21.71 -13.21 -7.01
N GLU A 139 -21.75 -14.52 -7.09
CA GLU A 139 -21.20 -15.38 -6.05
C GLU A 139 -19.70 -15.63 -6.32
N VAL A 140 -18.88 -15.44 -5.28
CA VAL A 140 -17.44 -15.72 -5.29
C VAL A 140 -17.14 -16.53 -4.06
N ASP A 141 -16.53 -17.69 -4.22
CA ASP A 141 -16.15 -18.62 -3.14
C ASP A 141 -17.29 -18.94 -2.14
N GLY A 142 -18.53 -19.02 -2.66
CA GLY A 142 -19.73 -19.32 -1.86
C GLY A 142 -20.36 -18.10 -1.18
N GLU A 143 -19.84 -16.91 -1.37
CA GLU A 143 -20.41 -15.67 -0.86
C GLU A 143 -21.00 -14.82 -1.99
N PHE A 144 -22.24 -14.38 -1.85
CA PHE A 144 -22.87 -13.45 -2.79
C PHE A 144 -22.49 -12.00 -2.46
N GLY A 145 -22.14 -11.22 -3.50
CA GLY A 145 -21.69 -9.85 -3.27
C GLY A 145 -21.41 -9.04 -4.53
N ALA A 146 -20.81 -7.88 -4.34
CA ALA A 146 -20.39 -6.97 -5.39
C ALA A 146 -18.98 -7.32 -5.88
N THR A 147 -18.85 -7.60 -7.17
CA THR A 147 -17.58 -7.85 -7.86
C THR A 147 -17.20 -6.67 -8.74
N TYR A 148 -15.97 -6.23 -8.62
CA TYR A 148 -15.35 -5.21 -9.45
C TYR A 148 -14.29 -5.88 -10.30
N LYS A 149 -14.56 -5.98 -11.60
CA LYS A 149 -13.69 -6.67 -12.57
C LYS A 149 -13.22 -5.71 -13.63
N VAL A 150 -12.02 -5.94 -14.14
CA VAL A 150 -11.48 -5.18 -15.27
C VAL A 150 -11.30 -6.08 -16.47
N SER A 151 -11.54 -5.50 -17.62
CA SER A 151 -11.20 -6.05 -18.92
C SER A 151 -10.45 -5.00 -19.73
N ASN A 152 -9.57 -5.42 -20.61
CA ASN A 152 -8.91 -4.52 -21.54
C ASN A 152 -8.83 -5.14 -22.93
N GLU A 153 -8.71 -4.27 -23.91
CA GLU A 153 -8.45 -4.67 -25.30
C GLU A 153 -7.04 -4.22 -25.67
N SER A 154 -6.23 -5.16 -26.13
CA SER A 154 -4.91 -4.85 -26.65
C SER A 154 -5.03 -4.34 -28.09
N THR A 155 -4.23 -3.33 -28.41
CA THR A 155 -4.07 -2.82 -29.77
C THR A 155 -2.89 -3.45 -30.51
N THR A 156 -2.15 -4.34 -29.86
CA THR A 156 -0.94 -4.98 -30.39
C THR A 156 -1.06 -6.51 -30.32
N ASN A 157 -0.30 -7.21 -31.17
CA ASN A 157 -0.19 -8.66 -31.13
C ASN A 157 0.90 -9.15 -30.16
N ASP A 158 1.64 -8.24 -29.55
CA ASP A 158 2.70 -8.57 -28.60
C ASP A 158 2.12 -8.81 -27.20
N ALA A 159 2.79 -9.64 -26.43
CA ALA A 159 2.45 -9.89 -25.05
C ALA A 159 2.54 -8.60 -24.23
N ILE A 160 1.51 -8.32 -23.47
CA ILE A 160 1.42 -7.13 -22.62
C ILE A 160 1.34 -7.56 -21.15
N TYR A 161 2.01 -6.79 -20.32
CA TYR A 161 2.08 -6.99 -18.88
C TYR A 161 1.37 -5.85 -18.20
N TYR A 162 0.49 -6.18 -17.25
CA TYR A 162 -0.34 -5.21 -16.54
C TYR A 162 -0.13 -5.30 -15.04
N ARG A 163 -0.19 -4.15 -14.40
CA ARG A 163 -0.33 -4.01 -12.96
C ARG A 163 -1.51 -3.09 -12.68
N TYR A 164 -2.30 -3.45 -11.67
CA TYR A 164 -3.46 -2.67 -11.26
C TYR A 164 -3.31 -2.20 -9.84
N GLU A 165 -3.61 -0.94 -9.63
CA GLU A 165 -3.81 -0.34 -8.32
C GLU A 165 -5.24 0.17 -8.22
N TYR A 166 -5.78 0.21 -7.01
CA TYR A 166 -7.08 0.84 -6.82
C TYR A 166 -7.09 1.77 -5.62
N GLN A 167 -7.97 2.75 -5.69
CA GLN A 167 -8.32 3.61 -4.59
C GLN A 167 -9.81 3.48 -4.34
N GLU A 168 -10.18 3.19 -3.10
CA GLU A 168 -11.55 3.10 -2.68
C GLU A 168 -11.94 4.27 -1.78
N ALA A 169 -13.16 4.75 -1.93
CA ALA A 169 -13.76 5.74 -1.06
C ALA A 169 -15.15 5.28 -0.62
N TYR A 170 -15.42 5.32 0.67
CA TYR A 170 -16.72 4.90 1.18
C TYR A 170 -17.20 5.79 2.33
N LYS A 171 -18.54 5.84 2.43
CA LYS A 171 -19.24 6.59 3.47
C LYS A 171 -19.43 5.69 4.68
N VAL A 172 -19.03 6.19 5.84
CA VAL A 172 -19.25 5.57 7.14
C VAL A 172 -20.29 6.39 7.89
N ILE A 173 -21.31 5.72 8.40
CA ILE A 173 -22.29 6.31 9.31
C ILE A 173 -22.09 5.61 10.65
N VAL A 174 -21.72 6.39 11.67
CA VAL A 174 -21.53 5.84 13.02
C VAL A 174 -22.89 5.42 13.56
N PRO A 175 -23.11 4.12 13.88
CA PRO A 175 -24.34 3.70 14.53
C PRO A 175 -24.42 4.33 15.91
N ASP A 176 -25.63 4.45 16.44
CA ASP A 176 -25.92 4.94 17.80
C ASP A 176 -25.25 6.29 18.14
N TRP A 177 -25.15 7.17 17.15
CA TRP A 177 -24.58 8.50 17.32
C TRP A 177 -25.46 9.34 18.26
N GLY A 178 -24.91 9.65 19.45
CA GLY A 178 -25.53 10.60 20.38
C GLY A 178 -25.10 12.04 20.10
N LEU A 179 -25.98 13.00 20.37
CA LEU A 179 -25.67 14.43 20.29
C LEU A 179 -24.81 14.93 21.47
N VAL A 180 -24.59 14.06 22.45
CA VAL A 180 -23.89 14.35 23.71
C VAL A 180 -22.82 13.30 23.94
N ASP A 181 -21.74 13.71 24.60
CA ASP A 181 -20.71 12.83 25.15
C ASP A 181 -20.93 12.64 26.65
N GLY A 182 -20.78 11.41 27.13
CA GLY A 182 -20.84 11.07 28.55
C GLY A 182 -19.44 11.07 29.16
N TYR A 183 -19.27 11.80 30.22
CA TYR A 183 -18.02 11.87 30.98
C TYR A 183 -18.21 11.27 32.37
N ILE A 184 -17.28 10.44 32.79
CA ILE A 184 -17.29 9.84 34.12
C ILE A 184 -16.41 10.71 35.01
N TYR A 185 -17.00 11.25 36.08
CA TYR A 185 -16.31 11.99 37.10
C TYR A 185 -16.27 11.16 38.40
N ARG A 186 -15.11 11.06 39.02
CA ARG A 186 -14.91 10.43 40.32
C ARG A 186 -14.31 11.45 41.28
N GLU A 187 -14.93 11.61 42.43
CA GLU A 187 -14.37 12.46 43.47
C GLU A 187 -13.44 11.70 44.42
N PRO A 188 -12.35 12.34 44.90
CA PRO A 188 -11.57 11.76 46.01
C PRO A 188 -12.43 11.67 47.29
N PRO A 189 -12.24 10.63 48.12
CA PRO A 189 -11.07 9.70 48.15
C PRO A 189 -11.18 8.47 47.32
N TYR A 190 -11.68 8.43 46.11
CA TYR A 190 -11.72 7.33 45.14
C TYR A 190 -12.06 5.93 45.69
N THR A 191 -12.58 5.90 46.93
CA THR A 191 -13.02 4.66 47.58
C THR A 191 -14.40 4.32 47.11
N GLU A 192 -14.45 3.30 46.28
CA GLU A 192 -15.58 2.50 45.87
C GLU A 192 -16.87 3.23 45.38
N ASN A 193 -17.16 2.93 44.13
CA ASN A 193 -18.50 2.92 43.49
C ASN A 193 -19.27 4.25 43.35
N TYR A 194 -18.75 5.38 43.74
CA TYR A 194 -19.39 6.65 43.44
C TYR A 194 -18.74 7.30 42.23
N PHE A 195 -19.47 7.29 41.14
CA PHE A 195 -19.11 8.05 39.94
C PHE A 195 -20.33 8.80 39.47
N TYR A 196 -20.13 9.96 38.95
CA TYR A 196 -21.16 10.76 38.28
C TYR A 196 -20.93 10.71 36.80
N ILE A 197 -22.01 10.49 36.03
CA ILE A 197 -21.97 10.63 34.57
C ILE A 197 -22.67 11.93 34.25
N TYR A 198 -21.93 12.83 33.63
CA TYR A 198 -22.52 14.04 33.07
C TYR A 198 -22.38 14.06 31.57
N TYR A 199 -23.34 14.67 30.90
CA TYR A 199 -23.43 14.71 29.47
C TYR A 199 -23.18 16.13 28.99
N LEU A 200 -22.25 16.27 28.03
CA LEU A 200 -21.99 17.55 27.36
C LEU A 200 -22.35 17.41 25.88
N PRO A 201 -22.89 18.48 25.27
CA PRO A 201 -23.07 18.48 23.81
C PRO A 201 -21.73 18.23 23.12
N ARG A 202 -21.76 17.41 22.07
CA ARG A 202 -20.58 17.23 21.25
C ARG A 202 -20.23 18.51 20.53
N GLU A 203 -18.96 18.91 20.58
CA GLU A 203 -18.47 20.07 19.85
C GLU A 203 -18.53 19.83 18.34
N GLU A 204 -18.24 18.60 17.89
CA GLU A 204 -18.27 18.20 16.48
C GLU A 204 -19.32 17.13 16.22
N GLN A 205 -20.16 17.38 15.24
CA GLN A 205 -21.25 16.46 14.85
C GLN A 205 -20.80 15.51 13.72
N ASN A 206 -19.75 14.75 13.95
CA ASN A 206 -19.11 13.87 12.96
C ASN A 206 -19.80 12.49 12.82
N ARG A 207 -21.15 12.48 12.72
CA ARG A 207 -21.93 11.24 12.50
C ARG A 207 -21.61 10.57 11.18
N VAL A 208 -21.30 11.37 10.16
CA VAL A 208 -21.00 10.91 8.80
C VAL A 208 -19.56 11.22 8.48
N CYS A 209 -18.81 10.17 8.15
CA CYS A 209 -17.41 10.29 7.73
C CYS A 209 -17.25 9.70 6.33
N TYR A 210 -16.22 10.16 5.64
CA TYR A 210 -15.75 9.54 4.39
C TYR A 210 -14.31 9.11 4.59
N THR A 211 -14.00 7.93 4.11
CA THR A 211 -12.62 7.45 4.13
C THR A 211 -12.15 7.15 2.72
N VAL A 212 -10.84 7.32 2.50
CA VAL A 212 -10.18 6.99 1.24
C VAL A 212 -9.03 6.07 1.57
N LYS A 213 -8.95 4.94 0.87
CA LYS A 213 -7.87 3.96 1.03
C LYS A 213 -7.28 3.59 -0.32
N LYS A 214 -5.97 3.49 -0.38
CA LYS A 214 -5.26 2.90 -1.53
C LYS A 214 -5.08 1.40 -1.30
N SER A 215 -5.07 0.64 -2.40
CA SER A 215 -4.72 -0.78 -2.37
C SER A 215 -3.29 -0.96 -1.86
N LYS A 216 -3.08 -2.00 -1.08
CA LYS A 216 -1.75 -2.51 -0.73
C LYS A 216 -1.46 -3.84 -1.47
N GLU A 217 -2.45 -4.37 -2.15
CA GLU A 217 -2.38 -5.63 -2.89
C GLU A 217 -1.64 -5.41 -4.20
N ILE A 218 -0.78 -6.35 -4.57
CA ILE A 218 -0.13 -6.40 -5.88
C ILE A 218 -1.06 -7.20 -6.79
N ILE A 219 -1.66 -6.54 -7.77
CA ILE A 219 -2.53 -7.19 -8.75
C ILE A 219 -1.87 -7.06 -10.11
N ILE A 220 -1.45 -8.19 -10.67
CA ILE A 220 -0.77 -8.26 -11.95
C ILE A 220 -1.49 -9.22 -12.90
N ALA A 221 -1.39 -8.95 -14.18
CA ALA A 221 -1.87 -9.82 -15.23
C ALA A 221 -0.93 -9.77 -16.45
N ASN A 222 -0.98 -10.77 -17.29
CA ASN A 222 -0.28 -10.78 -18.57
C ASN A 222 -1.09 -11.54 -19.63
N THR A 223 -0.79 -11.27 -20.88
CA THR A 223 -1.49 -11.87 -22.03
C THR A 223 -0.71 -12.96 -22.73
N ASN A 224 0.41 -13.43 -22.18
CA ASN A 224 1.33 -14.38 -22.82
C ASN A 224 0.70 -15.68 -23.31
N ASN A 225 -0.39 -16.12 -22.68
CA ASN A 225 -1.04 -17.40 -22.97
C ASN A 225 -2.48 -17.22 -23.50
N GLN A 226 -2.85 -16.00 -23.87
CA GLN A 226 -4.20 -15.69 -24.34
C GLN A 226 -4.23 -15.57 -25.87
N ILE A 227 -5.30 -16.09 -26.49
CA ILE A 227 -5.43 -16.12 -27.94
C ILE A 227 -5.61 -14.70 -28.52
N GLU A 228 -6.18 -13.77 -27.75
CA GLU A 228 -6.54 -12.41 -28.18
C GLU A 228 -5.73 -11.30 -27.49
N ASN A 229 -4.67 -11.62 -26.75
CA ASN A 229 -3.86 -10.64 -26.01
C ASN A 229 -4.68 -9.68 -25.10
N ASN A 230 -5.83 -10.13 -24.61
CA ASN A 230 -6.72 -9.36 -23.75
C ASN A 230 -6.73 -9.91 -22.34
N VAL A 231 -6.95 -9.04 -21.36
CA VAL A 231 -7.33 -9.46 -20.01
C VAL A 231 -8.86 -9.37 -19.91
N GLU A 232 -9.51 -10.47 -19.57
CA GLU A 232 -10.95 -10.54 -19.45
C GLU A 232 -11.35 -10.84 -18.00
N ASP A 233 -12.32 -10.07 -17.52
CA ASP A 233 -13.01 -10.27 -16.23
C ASP A 233 -12.05 -10.50 -15.03
N LEU A 234 -10.88 -9.85 -15.01
CA LEU A 234 -9.94 -9.92 -13.88
C LEU A 234 -10.58 -9.31 -12.64
N LEU A 235 -10.70 -10.08 -11.57
CA LEU A 235 -11.24 -9.60 -10.30
C LEU A 235 -10.26 -8.65 -9.61
N ILE A 236 -10.67 -7.41 -9.44
CA ILE A 236 -9.92 -6.37 -8.70
C ILE A 236 -10.36 -6.34 -7.24
N LYS A 237 -11.68 -6.39 -6.99
CA LYS A 237 -12.22 -6.34 -5.63
C LYS A 237 -13.54 -7.09 -5.53
N PHE A 238 -13.73 -7.73 -4.39
CA PHE A 238 -14.99 -8.34 -3.99
C PHE A 238 -15.40 -7.81 -2.62
N TYR A 239 -16.68 -7.55 -2.47
CA TYR A 239 -17.32 -7.30 -1.19
C TYR A 239 -18.57 -8.15 -1.04
N SER A 240 -18.62 -8.95 0.01
CA SER A 240 -19.83 -9.66 0.41
C SER A 240 -20.99 -8.67 0.60
N GLN A 241 -22.20 -9.09 0.30
CA GLN A 241 -23.41 -8.29 0.44
C GLN A 241 -23.58 -7.69 1.86
N ASP A 242 -23.03 -8.34 2.87
CA ASP A 242 -23.10 -7.90 4.27
C ASP A 242 -21.98 -6.94 4.66
N SER A 243 -21.13 -6.58 3.71
CA SER A 243 -20.01 -5.68 3.97
C SER A 243 -20.49 -4.26 4.27
N TRP A 244 -20.17 -3.75 5.45
CA TRP A 244 -20.49 -2.39 5.86
C TRP A 244 -19.86 -1.30 4.96
N ARG A 245 -18.80 -1.63 4.20
CA ARG A 245 -18.14 -0.69 3.28
C ARG A 245 -19.02 -0.30 2.11
N ILE A 246 -19.83 -1.23 1.63
CA ILE A 246 -20.76 -1.01 0.51
C ILE A 246 -22.20 -0.74 0.96
N ALA A 247 -22.46 -0.75 2.28
CA ALA A 247 -23.80 -0.51 2.85
C ALA A 247 -24.37 0.89 2.53
N HIS A 248 -23.49 1.83 2.18
CA HIS A 248 -23.87 3.19 1.81
C HIS A 248 -23.24 3.58 0.47
N ARG A 249 -22.67 4.78 0.38
CA ARG A 249 -21.98 5.23 -0.84
C ARG A 249 -20.58 4.63 -0.88
N TYR A 250 -20.25 4.02 -1.99
CA TYR A 250 -18.94 3.45 -2.31
C TYR A 250 -18.50 3.92 -3.70
N ALA A 251 -17.22 4.18 -3.87
CA ALA A 251 -16.58 4.47 -5.14
C ALA A 251 -15.24 3.74 -5.22
N LEU A 252 -14.95 3.20 -6.38
CA LEU A 252 -13.68 2.55 -6.71
C LEU A 252 -13.08 3.23 -7.93
N LYS A 253 -11.84 3.70 -7.80
CA LYS A 253 -11.00 4.14 -8.91
C LYS A 253 -9.95 3.06 -9.14
N VAL A 254 -9.84 2.55 -10.35
CA VAL A 254 -8.79 1.59 -10.75
C VAL A 254 -7.82 2.31 -11.68
N GLU A 255 -6.55 2.10 -11.45
CA GLU A 255 -5.44 2.58 -12.27
C GLU A 255 -4.73 1.37 -12.87
N GLN A 256 -4.64 1.35 -14.20
CA GLN A 256 -3.93 0.31 -14.96
C GLN A 256 -2.58 0.85 -15.41
N TYR A 257 -1.54 0.11 -15.10
CA TYR A 257 -0.18 0.35 -15.59
C TYR A 257 0.17 -0.73 -16.61
N VAL A 258 0.63 -0.30 -17.76
CA VAL A 258 1.24 -1.20 -18.76
C VAL A 258 2.72 -1.25 -18.47
N GLU A 259 3.20 -2.40 -18.08
CA GLU A 259 4.56 -2.62 -17.59
C GLU A 259 5.44 -3.27 -18.65
N ASN A 260 6.75 -3.07 -18.56
CA ASN A 260 7.69 -3.92 -19.28
C ASN A 260 7.88 -5.26 -18.53
N LEU A 261 8.55 -6.22 -19.19
CA LEU A 261 8.77 -7.54 -18.62
C LEU A 261 9.56 -7.49 -17.29
N ASP A 262 10.55 -6.60 -17.17
CA ASP A 262 11.38 -6.52 -15.97
C ASP A 262 10.58 -6.02 -14.78
N ALA A 263 9.76 -4.97 -14.96
CA ALA A 263 8.87 -4.46 -13.94
C ALA A 263 7.81 -5.49 -13.54
N TYR A 264 7.21 -6.17 -14.53
CA TYR A 264 6.27 -7.25 -14.25
C TYR A 264 6.89 -8.37 -13.41
N ASN A 265 8.08 -8.83 -13.77
CA ASN A 265 8.78 -9.87 -13.02
C ASN A 265 9.14 -9.44 -11.61
N TYR A 266 9.49 -8.16 -11.41
CA TYR A 266 9.71 -7.59 -10.08
C TYR A 266 8.44 -7.67 -9.21
N TYR A 267 7.29 -7.21 -9.71
CA TYR A 267 6.02 -7.29 -8.97
C TYR A 267 5.56 -8.73 -8.75
N LYS A 268 5.77 -9.61 -9.73
CA LYS A 268 5.47 -11.03 -9.60
C LYS A 268 6.31 -11.70 -8.52
N TYR A 269 7.56 -11.29 -8.36
CA TYR A 269 8.41 -11.76 -7.27
C TYR A 269 7.88 -11.28 -5.92
N LEU A 270 7.48 -10.03 -5.80
CA LEU A 270 6.89 -9.47 -4.57
C LEU A 270 5.53 -10.09 -4.21
N GLU A 271 4.74 -10.57 -5.18
CA GLU A 271 3.47 -11.26 -4.95
C GLU A 271 3.65 -12.62 -4.27
N THR A 272 4.88 -13.18 -4.25
CA THR A 272 5.13 -14.50 -3.66
C THR A 272 4.73 -14.50 -2.18
N PRO A 273 3.98 -15.53 -1.68
CA PRO A 273 3.40 -15.52 -0.32
C PRO A 273 4.40 -15.29 0.81
N GLN A 274 5.64 -15.73 0.63
CA GLN A 274 6.71 -15.55 1.61
C GLN A 274 7.11 -14.07 1.77
N ILE A 275 7.13 -13.31 0.69
CA ILE A 275 7.48 -11.88 0.71
C ILE A 275 6.28 -11.05 1.15
N LEU A 276 5.08 -11.38 0.70
CA LEU A 276 3.83 -10.76 1.17
C LEU A 276 3.67 -10.91 2.69
N TYR A 277 3.99 -12.07 3.25
CA TYR A 277 3.97 -12.28 4.70
C TYR A 277 4.95 -11.35 5.43
N LEU A 278 6.17 -11.19 4.91
CA LEU A 278 7.16 -10.28 5.47
C LEU A 278 6.72 -8.82 5.38
N LEU A 279 6.23 -8.38 4.22
CA LEU A 279 5.75 -7.01 4.01
C LEU A 279 4.53 -6.66 4.87
N HIS A 280 3.61 -7.62 5.07
CA HIS A 280 2.40 -7.41 5.88
C HIS A 280 2.72 -7.27 7.38
N ASN A 281 3.76 -7.94 7.86
CA ASN A 281 4.19 -7.88 9.26
C ASN A 281 5.14 -6.71 9.54
N LEU A 282 5.64 -6.04 8.52
CA LEU A 282 6.50 -4.85 8.67
C LEU A 282 5.73 -3.53 8.70
N ASP A 283 4.38 -3.54 8.55
CA ASP A 283 3.51 -2.33 8.51
C ASP A 283 4.01 -1.24 7.53
N ILE A 284 4.61 -1.67 6.40
CA ILE A 284 5.11 -0.80 5.34
C ILE A 284 4.01 -0.50 4.32
#